data_76f0edb3c0a80d18ab6d75f4553f9d1e
#
_entry.id   76f0edb3c0a80d18ab6d75f4553f9d1e
#
_cell.length_a   1.000
_cell.length_b   1.000
_cell.length_c   1.000
_cell.angle_alpha   90.00
_cell.angle_beta   90.00
_cell.angle_gamma   90.00
#
_symmetry.space_group_name_H-M   'P 1'
#
loop_
_entity.id
_entity.type
_entity.pdbx_description
1 polymer ?
#
loop_
_entity_poly.entity_id
_entity_poly.type
_entity_poly.pdbx_seq_one_letter_code
_entity_poly.pdbx_strand_id
1 'polypeptide(L)'
;LKVLGNLKPEYWESIYNGIQKDKKLYHKSNIHIVTSDAKTLTGGPTIFLAENVDKIARFCLQEANIPSEITNNIFKIINYNNTIKEKINGLQKLYEDGTKKDENKEKKMSEGRVAPEMKRLLNDIKELEKCIETVQLNPIYIPNSNEHLYIHGSSEQQIPYTCDINEDVIEKIMLIDDIENIWKILLMMGIGVFTTHKSISYIEIMKQLAQEQKLYLIIASSDYIYGTNYQFVHGYISKDMGNMTQEKCIQSMGRIGRNGIQQEYTIRFRDDELIYKLFNEEKNKKEVMNMAKLFNNSD
;
A
#
# COMPACT_ATOMS: atom_id res chain seq x y z
N LEU A 1 25.10 -3.23 18.21
CA LEU A 1 25.64 -2.53 19.41
C LEU A 1 27.02 -3.04 19.82
N LYS A 2 27.27 -4.36 19.90
CA LYS A 2 28.61 -4.88 20.18
C LYS A 2 29.67 -4.49 19.16
N VAL A 3 29.29 -4.41 17.89
CA VAL A 3 30.19 -3.97 16.79
C VAL A 3 30.45 -2.47 16.86
N LEU A 4 29.44 -1.67 17.22
CA LEU A 4 29.56 -0.23 17.38
C LEU A 4 30.40 0.16 18.58
N GLY A 5 30.33 -0.58 19.68
CA GLY A 5 31.13 -0.33 20.90
C GLY A 5 32.63 -0.51 20.73
N ASN A 6 33.09 -1.17 19.66
CA ASN A 6 34.49 -1.36 19.32
C ASN A 6 35.07 -0.37 18.33
N LEU A 7 34.23 0.56 17.80
CA LEU A 7 34.71 1.59 16.89
C LEU A 7 35.40 2.71 17.65
N LYS A 8 36.58 3.11 17.19
CA LYS A 8 37.31 4.25 17.74
C LYS A 8 36.49 5.55 17.60
N PRO A 9 36.56 6.48 18.57
CA PRO A 9 35.83 7.74 18.55
C PRO A 9 35.95 8.52 17.23
N GLU A 10 37.11 8.48 16.59
CA GLU A 10 37.40 9.13 15.33
C GLU A 10 36.47 8.65 14.17
N TYR A 11 36.07 7.38 14.21
CA TYR A 11 35.12 6.82 13.21
C TYR A 11 33.68 7.28 13.46
N TRP A 12 33.33 7.56 14.73
CA TRP A 12 32.01 8.10 15.06
C TRP A 12 31.80 9.49 14.48
N GLU A 13 32.79 10.37 14.58
CA GLU A 13 32.73 11.71 13.98
C GLU A 13 32.62 11.63 12.46
N SER A 14 33.36 10.73 11.83
CA SER A 14 33.28 10.52 10.37
C SER A 14 31.89 10.05 9.94
N ILE A 15 31.32 9.05 10.64
CA ILE A 15 29.98 8.54 10.38
C ILE A 15 28.93 9.62 10.63
N TYR A 16 29.02 10.34 11.76
CA TYR A 16 28.12 11.41 12.11
C TYR A 16 28.15 12.56 11.11
N ASN A 17 29.35 12.97 10.70
CA ASN A 17 29.54 14.01 9.69
C ASN A 17 29.07 13.56 8.29
N GLY A 18 29.22 12.27 7.97
CA GLY A 18 28.64 11.66 6.78
C GLY A 18 27.11 11.77 6.78
N ILE A 19 26.47 11.34 7.86
CA ILE A 19 25.01 11.43 8.05
C ILE A 19 24.52 12.89 7.98
N GLN A 20 25.25 13.84 8.56
CA GLN A 20 24.87 15.26 8.51
C GLN A 20 25.04 15.89 7.12
N LYS A 21 26.07 15.50 6.38
CA LYS A 21 26.23 15.94 4.97
C LYS A 21 25.12 15.42 4.08
N ASP A 22 24.77 14.18 4.27
CA ASP A 22 23.70 13.54 3.54
C ASP A 22 22.34 14.22 3.82
N LYS A 23 22.02 14.59 5.06
CA LYS A 23 20.78 15.32 5.38
C LYS A 23 20.51 16.54 4.50
N LYS A 24 21.54 17.21 3.96
CA LYS A 24 21.38 18.36 3.07
C LYS A 24 21.07 18.01 1.62
N LEU A 25 21.38 16.81 1.18
CA LEU A 25 21.13 16.32 -0.18
C LEU A 25 19.70 15.78 -0.39
N TYR A 26 19.01 15.41 0.70
CA TYR A 26 17.74 14.72 0.68
C TYR A 26 16.49 15.58 0.44
N HIS A 27 16.63 16.88 0.45
CA HIS A 27 15.53 17.79 0.13
C HIS A 27 15.12 17.84 -1.35
N LYS A 28 15.68 16.98 -2.20
CA LYS A 28 15.43 16.98 -3.65
C LYS A 28 14.76 15.72 -4.21
N SER A 29 14.53 14.69 -3.41
CA SER A 29 13.81 13.53 -3.94
C SER A 29 12.30 13.68 -3.79
N ASN A 30 11.56 13.39 -4.83
CA ASN A 30 10.11 13.54 -4.85
C ASN A 30 9.37 12.49 -4.01
N ILE A 31 10.08 11.51 -3.44
CA ILE A 31 9.50 10.53 -2.53
C ILE A 31 10.31 10.50 -1.25
N HIS A 32 10.08 11.51 -0.45
CA HIS A 32 10.69 11.63 0.88
C HIS A 32 10.10 10.71 1.95
N ILE A 33 9.33 9.71 1.60
CA ILE A 33 8.89 8.80 2.62
C ILE A 33 10.05 8.38 3.41
N VAL A 34 11.22 8.60 2.88
CA VAL A 34 12.04 7.85 3.51
C VAL A 34 13.39 8.09 3.73
N THR A 35 14.12 8.26 3.08
CA THR A 35 15.47 8.16 3.48
C THR A 35 16.38 8.54 2.43
N SER A 36 17.43 8.92 2.96
CA SER A 36 18.72 9.03 2.36
C SER A 36 19.15 7.85 1.50
N ASP A 37 18.52 6.72 1.62
CA ASP A 37 18.91 5.51 0.94
C ASP A 37 17.84 5.03 -0.03
N ALA A 38 17.73 5.70 -1.16
CA ALA A 38 16.95 5.17 -2.26
C ALA A 38 17.34 3.72 -2.60
N LYS A 39 18.60 3.35 -2.37
CA LYS A 39 19.12 1.98 -2.55
C LYS A 39 18.40 0.94 -1.68
N THR A 40 18.10 1.26 -0.44
CA THR A 40 17.43 0.30 0.46
C THR A 40 15.94 0.17 0.19
N LEU A 41 15.32 1.17 -0.45
CA LEU A 41 13.91 1.11 -0.82
C LEU A 41 13.65 0.32 -2.10
N THR A 42 14.65 0.21 -2.95
CA THR A 42 14.55 -0.56 -4.20
C THR A 42 14.59 -2.06 -3.97
N GLY A 43 14.94 -2.49 -2.76
CA GLY A 43 15.18 -3.91 -2.46
C GLY A 43 13.93 -4.76 -2.28
N GLY A 44 12.74 -4.19 -2.18
CA GLY A 44 11.50 -4.94 -1.99
C GLY A 44 10.38 -4.15 -1.33
N PRO A 45 9.25 -4.82 -1.05
CA PRO A 45 8.10 -4.16 -0.47
C PRO A 45 8.42 -3.59 0.92
N THR A 46 7.95 -2.36 1.14
CA THR A 46 8.21 -1.57 2.34
C THR A 46 6.94 -1.36 3.14
N ILE A 47 7.01 -1.49 4.47
CA ILE A 47 5.94 -1.09 5.38
C ILE A 47 6.32 0.21 6.10
N PHE A 48 5.41 1.16 6.12
CA PHE A 48 5.51 2.38 6.92
C PHE A 48 4.41 2.40 7.98
N LEU A 49 4.80 2.32 9.23
CA LEU A 49 3.89 2.36 10.36
C LEU A 49 3.75 3.79 10.88
N ALA A 50 2.53 4.28 10.96
CA ALA A 50 2.20 5.60 11.47
C ALA A 50 0.87 5.57 12.24
N GLU A 51 0.73 6.44 13.21
CA GLU A 51 -0.55 6.65 13.90
C GLU A 51 -1.50 7.43 13.00
N ASN A 52 -1.00 8.47 12.34
CA ASN A 52 -1.76 9.24 11.35
C ASN A 52 -1.44 8.79 9.91
N VAL A 53 -2.05 7.68 9.52
CA VAL A 53 -1.86 7.06 8.20
C VAL A 53 -2.24 8.00 7.07
N ASP A 54 -3.36 8.74 7.19
CA ASP A 54 -3.85 9.67 6.17
C ASP A 54 -2.87 10.81 5.91
N LYS A 55 -2.24 11.33 6.97
CA LYS A 55 -1.24 12.39 6.85
C LYS A 55 -0.04 11.92 6.03
N ILE A 56 0.45 10.73 6.31
CA ILE A 56 1.59 10.15 5.58
C ILE A 56 1.21 9.88 4.12
N ALA A 57 0.04 9.33 3.87
CA ALA A 57 -0.44 9.05 2.53
C ALA A 57 -0.59 10.33 1.68
N ARG A 58 -1.20 11.38 2.24
CA ARG A 58 -1.31 12.68 1.56
C ARG A 58 0.06 13.33 1.32
N PHE A 59 0.98 13.17 2.27
CA PHE A 59 2.36 13.62 2.10
C PHE A 59 3.03 12.89 0.93
N CYS A 60 2.87 11.57 0.80
CA CYS A 60 3.41 10.81 -0.32
C CYS A 60 2.90 11.31 -1.67
N LEU A 61 1.61 11.61 -1.75
CA LEU A 61 1.01 12.15 -2.97
C LEU A 61 1.55 13.55 -3.29
N GLN A 62 1.71 14.40 -2.28
CA GLN A 62 2.26 15.74 -2.44
C GLN A 62 3.71 15.69 -2.94
N GLU A 63 4.54 14.82 -2.35
CA GLU A 63 5.94 14.65 -2.72
C GLU A 63 6.12 13.99 -4.10
N ALA A 64 5.15 13.22 -4.56
CA ALA A 64 5.15 12.67 -5.93
C ALA A 64 5.09 13.77 -6.99
N ASN A 65 4.65 14.97 -6.60
CA ASN A 65 4.67 16.18 -7.42
C ASN A 65 4.04 15.98 -8.83
N ILE A 66 2.94 15.21 -8.86
CA ILE A 66 2.21 14.97 -10.11
C ILE A 66 1.54 16.26 -10.54
N PRO A 67 1.76 16.75 -11.77
CA PRO A 67 1.12 17.95 -12.26
C PRO A 67 -0.40 17.90 -12.15
N SER A 68 -1.00 19.02 -11.76
CA SER A 68 -2.46 19.12 -11.57
C SER A 68 -3.24 18.80 -12.85
N GLU A 69 -2.68 19.04 -14.02
CA GLU A 69 -3.29 18.71 -15.30
C GLU A 69 -3.45 17.18 -15.46
N ILE A 70 -2.43 16.42 -15.07
CA ILE A 70 -2.46 14.94 -15.14
C ILE A 70 -3.47 14.40 -14.14
N THR A 71 -3.44 14.88 -12.90
CA THR A 71 -4.41 14.46 -11.87
C THR A 71 -5.84 14.80 -12.27
N ASN A 72 -6.07 16.00 -12.83
CA ASN A 72 -7.37 16.41 -13.31
C ASN A 72 -7.87 15.56 -14.49
N ASN A 73 -6.99 15.16 -15.41
CA ASN A 73 -7.34 14.26 -16.48
C ASN A 73 -7.72 12.87 -15.96
N ILE A 74 -6.96 12.32 -15.03
CA ILE A 74 -7.29 11.06 -14.37
C ILE A 74 -8.67 11.16 -13.69
N PHE A 75 -8.95 12.24 -12.97
CA PHE A 75 -10.25 12.44 -12.33
C PHE A 75 -11.41 12.57 -13.33
N LYS A 76 -11.19 13.23 -14.48
CA LYS A 76 -12.21 13.29 -15.54
C LYS A 76 -12.53 11.90 -16.07
N ILE A 77 -11.54 11.07 -16.32
CA ILE A 77 -11.74 9.70 -16.82
C ILE A 77 -12.41 8.84 -15.74
N ILE A 78 -12.01 8.94 -14.47
CA ILE A 78 -12.69 8.26 -13.37
C ILE A 78 -14.18 8.64 -13.32
N ASN A 79 -14.50 9.93 -13.39
CA ASN A 79 -15.90 10.40 -13.40
C ASN A 79 -16.67 9.91 -14.62
N TYR A 80 -16.05 9.92 -15.79
CA TYR A 80 -16.63 9.37 -17.01
C TYR A 80 -16.95 7.87 -16.86
N ASN A 81 -15.99 7.09 -16.37
CA ASN A 81 -16.17 5.67 -16.14
C ASN A 81 -17.27 5.37 -15.11
N ASN A 82 -17.38 6.17 -14.06
CA ASN A 82 -18.47 6.05 -13.08
C ASN A 82 -19.83 6.27 -13.74
N THR A 83 -19.94 7.26 -14.63
CA THR A 83 -21.18 7.50 -15.39
C THR A 83 -21.54 6.31 -16.31
N ILE A 84 -20.54 5.68 -16.94
CA ILE A 84 -20.77 4.47 -17.76
C ILE A 84 -21.20 3.31 -16.86
N LYS A 85 -20.55 3.09 -15.73
CA LYS A 85 -20.87 2.05 -14.75
C LYS A 85 -22.30 2.17 -14.24
N GLU A 86 -22.75 3.39 -13.93
CA GLU A 86 -24.15 3.64 -13.53
C GLU A 86 -25.13 3.21 -14.62
N LYS A 87 -24.83 3.50 -15.89
CA LYS A 87 -25.65 3.07 -17.02
C LYS A 87 -25.66 1.54 -17.17
N ILE A 88 -24.50 0.90 -17.07
CA ILE A 88 -24.38 -0.57 -17.09
C ILE A 88 -25.21 -1.19 -15.97
N ASN A 89 -25.07 -0.70 -14.74
CA ASN A 89 -25.85 -1.18 -13.60
C ASN A 89 -27.37 -1.02 -13.81
N GLY A 90 -27.78 0.08 -14.44
CA GLY A 90 -29.18 0.29 -14.82
C GLY A 90 -29.69 -0.76 -15.82
N LEU A 91 -28.91 -1.05 -16.85
CA LEU A 91 -29.25 -2.06 -17.86
C LEU A 91 -29.22 -3.48 -17.30
N GLN A 92 -28.26 -3.78 -16.42
CA GLN A 92 -28.19 -5.08 -15.73
C GLN A 92 -29.41 -5.34 -14.86
N LYS A 93 -29.90 -4.34 -14.13
CA LYS A 93 -31.14 -4.45 -13.36
C LYS A 93 -32.35 -4.73 -14.26
N LEU A 94 -32.47 -4.03 -15.39
CA LEU A 94 -33.53 -4.29 -16.36
C LEU A 94 -33.45 -5.71 -16.94
N TYR A 95 -32.25 -6.19 -17.20
CA TYR A 95 -32.00 -7.56 -17.65
C TYR A 95 -32.43 -8.60 -16.60
N GLU A 96 -32.03 -8.42 -15.33
CA GLU A 96 -32.41 -9.31 -14.23
C GLU A 96 -33.91 -9.33 -13.99
N ASP A 97 -34.56 -8.17 -14.02
CA ASP A 97 -36.03 -8.06 -13.85
C ASP A 97 -36.78 -8.70 -15.01
N GLY A 98 -36.23 -8.63 -16.22
CA GLY A 98 -36.76 -9.31 -17.40
C GLY A 98 -36.66 -10.82 -17.30
N THR A 99 -35.50 -11.34 -16.87
CA THR A 99 -35.30 -12.79 -16.69
C THR A 99 -36.22 -13.37 -15.63
N LYS A 100 -36.41 -12.69 -14.49
CA LYS A 100 -37.34 -13.14 -13.44
C LYS A 100 -38.80 -13.18 -13.90
N LYS A 101 -39.21 -12.29 -14.81
CA LYS A 101 -40.56 -12.28 -15.41
C LYS A 101 -40.76 -13.43 -16.39
N ASP A 102 -39.72 -13.81 -17.13
CA ASP A 102 -39.76 -14.90 -18.09
C ASP A 102 -39.71 -16.27 -17.41
N GLU A 103 -38.95 -16.47 -16.35
CA GLU A 103 -38.96 -17.70 -15.53
C GLU A 103 -40.36 -18.01 -14.97
N ASN A 104 -41.15 -16.98 -14.63
CA ASN A 104 -42.54 -17.15 -14.22
C ASN A 104 -43.50 -17.48 -15.38
N LYS A 105 -43.10 -17.24 -16.60
CA LYS A 105 -43.88 -17.60 -17.84
C LYS A 105 -43.44 -18.96 -18.43
N GLU A 106 -42.16 -19.36 -18.26
CA GLU A 106 -41.58 -20.58 -18.85
C GLU A 106 -42.04 -21.89 -18.20
N LYS A 107 -42.90 -21.87 -17.19
CA LYS A 107 -43.63 -23.10 -16.80
C LYS A 107 -44.59 -23.60 -17.89
N LYS A 108 -44.66 -22.92 -19.04
CA LYS A 108 -45.61 -23.29 -20.14
C LYS A 108 -45.05 -23.38 -21.55
N MET A 109 -43.77 -23.17 -21.83
CA MET A 109 -43.25 -23.35 -23.19
C MET A 109 -41.78 -23.75 -23.21
N SER A 110 -41.50 -24.83 -23.89
CA SER A 110 -40.19 -25.38 -24.23
C SER A 110 -39.42 -24.51 -25.21
N GLU A 111 -38.09 -24.58 -25.10
CA GLU A 111 -37.04 -24.12 -25.97
C GLU A 111 -36.51 -22.69 -25.78
N GLY A 112 -35.29 -22.68 -25.23
CA GLY A 112 -34.37 -21.62 -24.94
C GLY A 112 -34.07 -20.57 -26.02
N ARG A 113 -35.03 -19.69 -26.36
CA ARG A 113 -34.76 -18.46 -27.09
C ARG A 113 -34.82 -17.28 -26.14
N VAL A 114 -33.61 -16.76 -25.78
CA VAL A 114 -33.51 -15.47 -25.13
C VAL A 114 -34.31 -14.43 -25.93
N ALA A 115 -35.26 -13.75 -25.29
CA ALA A 115 -36.08 -12.75 -25.93
C ALA A 115 -35.21 -11.72 -26.68
N PRO A 116 -35.57 -11.26 -27.87
CA PRO A 116 -34.76 -10.33 -28.65
C PRO A 116 -34.36 -9.07 -27.90
N GLU A 117 -35.21 -8.62 -26.97
CA GLU A 117 -34.96 -7.47 -26.10
C GLU A 117 -33.80 -7.73 -25.12
N MET A 118 -33.74 -8.93 -24.55
CA MET A 118 -32.67 -9.34 -23.62
C MET A 118 -31.31 -9.42 -24.33
N LYS A 119 -31.33 -9.86 -25.59
CA LYS A 119 -30.12 -9.89 -26.41
C LYS A 119 -29.64 -8.50 -26.77
N ARG A 120 -30.56 -7.55 -26.97
CA ARG A 120 -30.20 -6.13 -27.16
C ARG A 120 -29.57 -5.54 -25.91
N LEU A 121 -30.20 -5.74 -24.73
CA LEU A 121 -29.66 -5.26 -23.46
C LEU A 121 -28.25 -5.77 -23.22
N LEU A 122 -27.99 -7.07 -23.47
CA LEU A 122 -26.64 -7.64 -23.34
C LEU A 122 -25.63 -7.02 -24.32
N ASN A 123 -26.06 -6.72 -25.55
CA ASN A 123 -25.19 -6.05 -26.50
C ASN A 123 -24.92 -4.60 -26.09
N ASP A 124 -25.91 -3.88 -25.59
CA ASP A 124 -25.77 -2.51 -25.15
C ASP A 124 -24.81 -2.45 -23.91
N ILE A 125 -24.91 -3.41 -22.98
CA ILE A 125 -23.96 -3.56 -21.86
C ILE A 125 -22.54 -3.76 -22.39
N LYS A 126 -22.34 -4.70 -23.33
CA LYS A 126 -21.02 -4.97 -23.91
C LYS A 126 -20.44 -3.78 -24.66
N GLU A 127 -21.26 -3.00 -25.33
CA GLU A 127 -20.80 -1.78 -26.00
C GLU A 127 -20.40 -0.70 -24.98
N LEU A 128 -21.14 -0.57 -23.87
CA LEU A 128 -20.78 0.34 -22.79
C LEU A 128 -19.50 -0.11 -22.07
N GLU A 129 -19.30 -1.41 -21.85
CA GLU A 129 -18.06 -1.94 -21.26
C GLU A 129 -16.84 -1.58 -22.11
N LYS A 130 -16.94 -1.57 -23.44
CA LYS A 130 -15.86 -1.15 -24.33
C LYS A 130 -15.56 0.36 -24.26
N CYS A 131 -16.48 1.15 -23.73
CA CYS A 131 -16.29 2.59 -23.56
C CYS A 131 -15.56 2.96 -22.26
N ILE A 132 -15.27 1.99 -21.40
CA ILE A 132 -14.48 2.23 -20.19
C ILE A 132 -13.04 2.55 -20.61
N GLU A 133 -12.56 3.70 -20.18
CA GLU A 133 -11.21 4.16 -20.47
C GLU A 133 -10.26 3.80 -19.34
N THR A 134 -9.09 3.25 -19.68
CA THR A 134 -8.00 3.03 -18.74
C THR A 134 -6.98 4.16 -18.84
N VAL A 135 -6.43 4.57 -17.70
CA VAL A 135 -5.34 5.53 -17.66
C VAL A 135 -4.16 4.87 -17.01
N GLN A 136 -3.04 4.90 -17.68
CA GLN A 136 -1.76 4.56 -17.09
C GLN A 136 -1.11 5.81 -16.52
N LEU A 137 -0.65 5.73 -15.28
CA LEU A 137 0.17 6.77 -14.71
C LEU A 137 1.55 6.72 -15.41
N ASN A 138 2.07 7.90 -15.78
CA ASN A 138 3.39 7.95 -16.39
C ASN A 138 4.42 7.32 -15.44
N PRO A 139 5.26 6.39 -15.92
CA PRO A 139 6.25 5.68 -15.10
C PRO A 139 7.18 6.59 -14.28
N ILE A 140 7.40 7.83 -14.71
CA ILE A 140 8.19 8.80 -13.93
C ILE A 140 7.63 9.09 -12.53
N TYR A 141 6.33 8.87 -12.32
CA TYR A 141 5.66 9.05 -11.02
C TYR A 141 5.50 7.74 -10.25
N ILE A 142 5.87 6.62 -10.86
CA ILE A 142 5.78 5.31 -10.21
C ILE A 142 7.11 5.05 -9.49
N PRO A 143 7.10 4.92 -8.17
CA PRO A 143 8.33 4.67 -7.41
C PRO A 143 9.10 3.46 -7.93
N ASN A 144 10.41 3.60 -8.05
CA ASN A 144 11.32 2.57 -8.50
C ASN A 144 11.15 2.08 -9.96
N SER A 145 10.30 2.72 -10.77
CA SER A 145 10.36 2.50 -12.21
C SER A 145 11.72 2.94 -12.77
N ASN A 146 12.10 2.44 -13.92
CA ASN A 146 13.38 2.83 -14.55
C ASN A 146 13.45 4.34 -14.80
N GLU A 147 12.35 4.93 -15.25
CA GLU A 147 12.22 6.35 -15.53
C GLU A 147 12.30 7.19 -14.25
N HIS A 148 11.66 6.74 -13.17
CA HIS A 148 11.75 7.38 -11.87
C HIS A 148 13.18 7.32 -11.31
N LEU A 149 13.84 6.18 -11.40
CA LEU A 149 15.21 6.00 -10.93
C LEU A 149 16.21 6.81 -11.78
N TYR A 150 15.97 6.96 -13.06
CA TYR A 150 16.80 7.80 -13.92
C TYR A 150 16.78 9.26 -13.47
N ILE A 151 15.65 9.76 -12.97
CA ILE A 151 15.51 11.14 -12.51
C ILE A 151 15.99 11.30 -11.06
N HIS A 152 15.70 10.33 -10.19
CA HIS A 152 15.83 10.46 -8.73
C HIS A 152 16.85 9.51 -8.10
N GLY A 153 17.30 8.50 -8.82
CA GLY A 153 18.21 7.47 -8.34
C GLY A 153 19.67 7.71 -8.69
N SER A 154 20.53 6.80 -8.26
CA SER A 154 21.93 6.73 -8.71
C SER A 154 22.09 5.65 -9.77
N SER A 155 22.98 5.87 -10.72
CA SER A 155 23.23 5.01 -11.90
C SER A 155 23.80 3.61 -11.62
N GLU A 156 24.10 3.29 -10.37
CA GLU A 156 24.81 2.05 -10.00
C GLU A 156 23.88 0.94 -9.45
N GLN A 157 22.57 1.04 -9.67
CA GLN A 157 21.64 0.14 -9.00
C GLN A 157 21.38 -1.15 -9.77
N GLN A 158 21.37 -2.25 -9.00
CA GLN A 158 20.80 -3.53 -9.40
C GLN A 158 19.30 -3.36 -9.71
N ILE A 159 18.70 -4.35 -10.39
CA ILE A 159 17.29 -4.33 -10.79
C ILE A 159 16.41 -3.90 -9.62
N PRO A 160 15.74 -2.76 -9.73
CA PRO A 160 14.93 -2.25 -8.61
C PRO A 160 13.64 -3.06 -8.47
N TYR A 161 13.11 -3.08 -7.26
CA TYR A 161 11.76 -3.59 -7.03
C TYR A 161 10.74 -2.58 -7.57
N THR A 162 9.98 -2.98 -8.57
CA THR A 162 8.94 -2.15 -9.18
C THR A 162 7.56 -2.74 -8.91
N CYS A 163 6.58 -1.87 -8.70
CA CYS A 163 5.19 -2.26 -8.73
C CYS A 163 4.73 -2.30 -10.19
N ASP A 164 4.50 -3.50 -10.68
CA ASP A 164 3.91 -3.73 -11.99
C ASP A 164 2.44 -4.12 -11.81
N ILE A 165 1.56 -3.15 -11.94
CA ILE A 165 0.12 -3.33 -11.78
C ILE A 165 -0.50 -3.49 -13.16
N ASN A 166 -1.16 -4.63 -13.39
CA ASN A 166 -1.80 -4.94 -14.66
C ASN A 166 -2.92 -3.96 -15.00
N GLU A 167 -3.16 -3.71 -16.27
CA GLU A 167 -4.22 -2.83 -16.77
C GLU A 167 -5.60 -3.20 -16.23
N ASP A 168 -5.94 -4.48 -16.19
CA ASP A 168 -7.21 -4.98 -15.63
C ASP A 168 -7.42 -4.58 -14.15
N VAL A 169 -6.32 -4.51 -13.39
CA VAL A 169 -6.39 -4.09 -11.98
C VAL A 169 -6.52 -2.57 -11.88
N ILE A 170 -5.85 -1.83 -12.76
CA ILE A 170 -6.00 -0.37 -12.86
C ILE A 170 -7.44 -0.01 -13.19
N GLU A 171 -8.06 -0.71 -14.15
CA GLU A 171 -9.47 -0.53 -14.48
C GLU A 171 -10.37 -0.77 -13.25
N LYS A 172 -10.16 -1.86 -12.51
CA LYS A 172 -10.89 -2.13 -11.27
C LYS A 172 -10.71 -1.03 -10.23
N ILE A 173 -9.49 -0.50 -10.06
CA ILE A 173 -9.21 0.62 -9.15
C ILE A 173 -9.99 1.86 -9.56
N MET A 174 -10.03 2.15 -10.86
CA MET A 174 -10.74 3.33 -11.38
C MET A 174 -12.26 3.23 -11.20
N LEU A 175 -12.81 2.02 -11.26
CA LEU A 175 -14.24 1.75 -11.09
C LEU A 175 -14.72 1.71 -9.64
N ILE A 176 -13.86 1.86 -8.65
CA ILE A 176 -14.27 2.00 -7.25
C ILE A 176 -14.99 3.34 -7.10
N ASP A 177 -16.21 3.35 -6.60
CA ASP A 177 -17.07 4.53 -6.48
C ASP A 177 -17.14 5.10 -5.05
N ASP A 178 -16.85 4.30 -4.06
CA ASP A 178 -17.04 4.57 -2.64
C ASP A 178 -15.76 5.03 -1.91
N ILE A 179 -14.77 5.53 -2.67
CA ILE A 179 -13.50 6.03 -2.11
C ILE A 179 -13.03 7.31 -2.80
N GLU A 180 -12.33 8.16 -2.06
CA GLU A 180 -11.71 9.36 -2.65
C GLU A 180 -10.70 9.01 -3.74
N ASN A 181 -10.68 9.80 -4.82
CA ASN A 181 -9.77 9.59 -5.96
C ASN A 181 -8.29 9.64 -5.60
N ILE A 182 -7.93 10.32 -4.51
CA ILE A 182 -6.57 10.35 -3.97
C ILE A 182 -6.04 8.94 -3.68
N TRP A 183 -6.87 8.09 -3.05
CA TRP A 183 -6.49 6.73 -2.71
C TRP A 183 -6.32 5.85 -3.95
N LYS A 184 -7.09 6.11 -5.01
CA LYS A 184 -6.93 5.43 -6.30
C LYS A 184 -5.58 5.75 -6.93
N ILE A 185 -5.19 7.03 -6.96
CA ILE A 185 -3.89 7.45 -7.50
C ILE A 185 -2.74 6.83 -6.72
N LEU A 186 -2.80 6.85 -5.38
CA LEU A 186 -1.77 6.22 -4.56
C LEU A 186 -1.64 4.73 -4.85
N LEU A 187 -2.77 4.03 -4.99
CA LEU A 187 -2.76 2.62 -5.31
C LEU A 187 -2.17 2.33 -6.69
N MET A 188 -2.46 3.19 -7.68
CA MET A 188 -1.84 3.12 -9.02
C MET A 188 -0.33 3.37 -8.99
N MET A 189 0.16 4.14 -8.02
CA MET A 189 1.60 4.33 -7.76
C MET A 189 2.23 3.14 -7.04
N GLY A 190 1.47 2.11 -6.69
CA GLY A 190 1.94 1.00 -5.87
C GLY A 190 2.01 1.32 -4.37
N ILE A 191 1.27 2.33 -3.91
CA ILE A 191 1.19 2.72 -2.51
C ILE A 191 -0.16 2.31 -1.94
N GLY A 192 -0.17 1.26 -1.12
CA GLY A 192 -1.35 0.80 -0.40
C GLY A 192 -1.51 1.53 0.94
N VAL A 193 -2.72 1.93 1.28
CA VAL A 193 -3.01 2.64 2.52
C VAL A 193 -4.01 1.84 3.34
N PHE A 194 -3.53 1.26 4.43
CA PHE A 194 -4.35 0.52 5.37
C PHE A 194 -4.84 1.46 6.47
N THR A 195 -6.04 1.97 6.27
CA THR A 195 -6.80 2.69 7.28
C THR A 195 -8.24 2.14 7.32
N THR A 196 -9.08 2.66 8.17
CA THR A 196 -10.50 2.32 8.23
C THR A 196 -11.26 2.87 7.02
N HIS A 197 -10.99 2.30 5.85
CA HIS A 197 -11.76 2.62 4.65
C HIS A 197 -13.15 2.00 4.73
N LYS A 198 -14.15 2.73 4.25
CA LYS A 198 -15.50 2.20 4.09
C LYS A 198 -15.62 1.28 2.87
N SER A 199 -14.74 1.45 1.88
CA SER A 199 -14.75 0.70 0.64
C SER A 199 -14.17 -0.70 0.84
N ILE A 200 -15.01 -1.71 0.73
CA ILE A 200 -14.61 -3.13 0.75
C ILE A 200 -13.79 -3.45 -0.51
N SER A 201 -14.24 -2.97 -1.66
CA SER A 201 -13.58 -3.21 -2.95
C SER A 201 -12.13 -2.69 -2.97
N TYR A 202 -11.89 -1.51 -2.38
CA TYR A 202 -10.53 -0.97 -2.25
C TYR A 202 -9.65 -1.87 -1.38
N ILE A 203 -10.18 -2.31 -0.23
CA ILE A 203 -9.43 -3.16 0.70
C ILE A 203 -9.10 -4.52 0.05
N GLU A 204 -10.01 -5.10 -0.71
CA GLU A 204 -9.80 -6.38 -1.41
C GLU A 204 -8.71 -6.27 -2.47
N ILE A 205 -8.79 -5.26 -3.36
CA ILE A 205 -7.77 -5.01 -4.39
C ILE A 205 -6.41 -4.76 -3.74
N MET A 206 -6.36 -3.93 -2.71
CA MET A 206 -5.12 -3.62 -2.00
C MET A 206 -4.52 -4.87 -1.35
N LYS A 207 -5.33 -5.74 -0.72
CA LYS A 207 -4.88 -7.01 -0.15
C LYS A 207 -4.35 -7.95 -1.22
N GLN A 208 -5.04 -8.05 -2.35
CA GLN A 208 -4.59 -8.85 -3.49
C GLN A 208 -3.21 -8.37 -3.97
N LEU A 209 -3.06 -7.07 -4.24
CA LEU A 209 -1.79 -6.49 -4.67
C LEU A 209 -0.67 -6.67 -3.65
N ALA A 210 -0.99 -6.58 -2.35
CA ALA A 210 -0.01 -6.83 -1.29
C ALA A 210 0.44 -8.31 -1.25
N GLN A 211 -0.48 -9.26 -1.44
CA GLN A 211 -0.17 -10.69 -1.51
C GLN A 211 0.67 -11.05 -2.73
N GLU A 212 0.39 -10.41 -3.86
CA GLU A 212 1.14 -10.56 -5.11
C GLU A 212 2.48 -9.80 -5.11
N GLN A 213 2.78 -9.09 -4.01
CA GLN A 213 3.98 -8.24 -3.88
C GLN A 213 4.07 -7.15 -4.97
N LYS A 214 2.92 -6.62 -5.37
CA LYS A 214 2.80 -5.55 -6.37
C LYS A 214 2.78 -4.15 -5.75
N LEU A 215 2.79 -4.03 -4.42
CA LEU A 215 2.85 -2.74 -3.74
C LEU A 215 4.28 -2.42 -3.32
N TYR A 216 4.74 -1.26 -3.75
CA TYR A 216 6.03 -0.69 -3.36
C TYR A 216 6.05 -0.33 -1.88
N LEU A 217 5.00 0.35 -1.42
CA LEU A 217 4.86 0.83 -0.06
C LEU A 217 3.47 0.49 0.49
N ILE A 218 3.45 0.06 1.74
CA ILE A 218 2.21 -0.06 2.51
C ILE A 218 2.30 0.86 3.71
N ILE A 219 1.38 1.81 3.82
CA ILE A 219 1.24 2.71 4.96
C ILE A 219 0.13 2.16 5.84
N ALA A 220 0.43 1.90 7.10
CA ALA A 220 -0.52 1.25 8.01
C ALA A 220 -0.41 1.77 9.44
N SER A 221 -1.47 1.62 10.22
CA SER A 221 -1.43 1.78 11.67
C SER A 221 -0.84 0.55 12.35
N SER A 222 -0.48 0.68 13.64
CA SER A 222 0.04 -0.45 14.41
C SER A 222 -0.92 -1.64 14.51
N ASP A 223 -2.22 -1.39 14.40
CA ASP A 223 -3.24 -2.44 14.51
C ASP A 223 -3.25 -3.39 13.31
N TYR A 224 -2.74 -2.92 12.17
CA TYR A 224 -2.59 -3.73 10.97
C TYR A 224 -1.46 -4.77 11.01
N ILE A 225 -0.59 -4.68 12.01
CA ILE A 225 0.46 -5.66 12.25
C ILE A 225 -0.15 -7.02 12.60
N TYR A 226 -1.32 -7.00 13.22
CA TYR A 226 -2.05 -8.20 13.62
C TYR A 226 -2.87 -8.75 12.44
N GLY A 227 -2.67 -10.00 12.10
CA GLY A 227 -3.53 -10.70 11.13
C GLY A 227 -3.13 -10.63 9.65
N THR A 228 -2.10 -9.87 9.29
CA THR A 228 -1.59 -9.85 7.91
C THR A 228 -0.37 -10.74 7.76
N ASN A 229 -0.30 -11.49 6.67
CA ASN A 229 0.83 -12.38 6.37
C ASN A 229 1.70 -11.85 5.21
N TYR A 230 1.72 -10.53 5.02
CA TYR A 230 2.54 -9.91 3.99
C TYR A 230 4.01 -9.92 4.39
N GLN A 231 4.86 -9.98 3.37
CA GLN A 231 6.29 -10.01 3.54
C GLN A 231 6.87 -8.65 3.17
N PHE A 232 7.69 -8.12 4.07
CA PHE A 232 8.36 -6.85 3.84
C PHE A 232 9.87 -7.03 3.92
N VAL A 233 10.57 -6.27 3.10
CA VAL A 233 12.03 -6.16 3.12
C VAL A 233 12.46 -4.99 3.99
N HIS A 234 11.72 -3.90 3.92
CA HIS A 234 12.02 -2.69 4.66
C HIS A 234 10.85 -2.27 5.53
N GLY A 235 11.15 -1.70 6.69
CA GLY A 235 10.17 -1.17 7.63
C GLY A 235 10.57 0.20 8.15
N TYR A 236 9.57 1.07 8.29
CA TYR A 236 9.69 2.37 8.92
C TYR A 236 8.69 2.50 10.04
N ILE A 237 9.15 3.00 11.17
CA ILE A 237 8.31 3.36 12.31
C ILE A 237 8.35 4.86 12.46
N SER A 238 7.20 5.50 12.27
CA SER A 238 7.04 6.94 12.29
C SER A 238 7.27 7.52 13.68
N LYS A 239 7.60 8.80 13.71
CA LYS A 239 7.81 9.55 14.95
C LYS A 239 6.53 9.65 15.82
N ASP A 240 5.35 9.66 15.19
CA ASP A 240 4.06 9.71 15.88
C ASP A 240 3.71 8.40 16.63
N MET A 241 4.49 7.33 16.44
CA MET A 241 4.34 6.05 17.10
C MET A 241 4.99 5.98 18.50
N GLY A 242 5.31 7.13 19.11
CA GLY A 242 5.99 7.21 20.40
C GLY A 242 5.29 6.47 21.56
N ASN A 243 3.97 6.28 21.46
CA ASN A 243 3.17 5.51 22.43
C ASN A 243 3.15 4.00 22.16
N MET A 244 3.84 3.52 21.11
CA MET A 244 3.90 2.09 20.81
C MET A 244 4.57 1.33 21.97
N THR A 245 3.95 0.22 22.37
CA THR A 245 4.54 -0.67 23.39
C THR A 245 5.73 -1.43 22.80
N GLN A 246 6.60 -1.91 23.67
CA GLN A 246 7.75 -2.72 23.28
C GLN A 246 7.32 -3.97 22.49
N GLU A 247 6.25 -4.65 22.95
CA GLU A 247 5.69 -5.83 22.28
C GLU A 247 5.19 -5.52 20.86
N LYS A 248 4.43 -4.44 20.72
CA LYS A 248 3.95 -4.01 19.39
C LYS A 248 5.12 -3.69 18.47
N CYS A 249 6.16 -3.06 19.00
CA CYS A 249 7.37 -2.76 18.26
C CYS A 249 8.10 -4.04 17.80
N ILE A 250 8.29 -5.00 18.69
CA ILE A 250 8.90 -6.31 18.36
C ILE A 250 8.05 -7.07 17.34
N GLN A 251 6.73 -7.05 17.49
CA GLN A 251 5.82 -7.72 16.56
C GLN A 251 5.87 -7.09 15.16
N SER A 252 5.95 -5.76 15.07
CA SER A 252 6.12 -5.06 13.80
C SER A 252 7.43 -5.42 13.12
N MET A 253 8.51 -5.48 13.89
CA MET A 253 9.81 -5.93 13.40
C MET A 253 9.77 -7.38 12.89
N GLY A 254 9.02 -8.25 13.55
CA GLY A 254 8.83 -9.64 13.16
C GLY A 254 8.06 -9.85 11.86
N ARG A 255 7.55 -8.80 11.21
CA ARG A 255 6.94 -8.85 9.86
C ARG A 255 7.93 -8.61 8.74
N ILE A 256 9.13 -8.18 9.07
CA ILE A 256 10.19 -7.87 8.12
C ILE A 256 11.16 -9.03 8.09
N GLY A 257 11.58 -9.43 6.89
CA GLY A 257 12.59 -10.48 6.73
C GLY A 257 12.12 -11.92 6.89
N ARG A 258 10.84 -12.21 6.71
CA ARG A 258 10.30 -13.56 7.00
C ARG A 258 10.70 -14.66 6.01
N ASN A 259 10.94 -14.37 4.73
CA ASN A 259 11.01 -15.41 3.69
C ASN A 259 12.22 -15.36 2.76
N GLY A 260 13.33 -14.79 3.18
CA GLY A 260 14.54 -14.87 2.36
C GLY A 260 14.42 -14.26 0.96
N ILE A 261 13.55 -13.24 0.79
CA ILE A 261 13.37 -12.53 -0.48
C ILE A 261 14.66 -11.82 -0.86
N GLN A 262 15.39 -11.35 0.15
CA GLN A 262 16.68 -10.70 0.00
C GLN A 262 17.64 -11.05 1.14
N GLN A 263 18.91 -10.66 0.98
CA GLN A 263 19.92 -10.85 2.01
C GLN A 263 19.93 -9.72 3.06
N GLU A 264 19.44 -8.54 2.70
CA GLU A 264 19.45 -7.36 3.57
C GLU A 264 18.03 -6.90 3.88
N TYR A 265 17.73 -6.86 5.18
CA TYR A 265 16.48 -6.34 5.72
C TYR A 265 16.77 -5.15 6.60
N THR A 266 15.96 -4.09 6.48
CA THR A 266 16.16 -2.88 7.27
C THR A 266 14.91 -2.46 8.01
N ILE A 267 15.12 -2.00 9.26
CA ILE A 267 14.08 -1.34 10.04
C ILE A 267 14.64 0.01 10.48
N ARG A 268 13.87 1.05 10.27
CA ARG A 268 14.26 2.42 10.61
C ARG A 268 13.24 3.06 11.53
N PHE A 269 13.72 3.52 12.63
CA PHE A 269 12.95 4.29 13.59
C PHE A 269 13.17 5.78 13.33
N ARG A 270 12.06 6.52 13.28
CA ARG A 270 12.10 7.98 13.15
C ARG A 270 12.24 8.69 14.50
N ASP A 271 12.22 7.91 15.59
CA ASP A 271 12.42 8.37 16.97
C ASP A 271 13.35 7.41 17.72
N ASP A 272 14.42 7.95 18.25
CA ASP A 272 15.40 7.19 19.02
C ASP A 272 14.84 6.65 20.34
N GLU A 273 13.83 7.31 20.92
CA GLU A 273 13.17 6.85 22.15
C GLU A 273 12.51 5.48 21.96
N LEU A 274 11.98 5.19 20.78
CA LEU A 274 11.44 3.86 20.48
C LEU A 274 12.53 2.78 20.45
N ILE A 275 13.74 3.14 20.01
CA ILE A 275 14.89 2.23 20.05
C ILE A 275 15.27 1.94 21.50
N TYR A 276 15.31 2.95 22.36
CA TYR A 276 15.60 2.76 23.78
C TYR A 276 14.55 1.88 24.46
N LYS A 277 13.27 2.04 24.13
CA LYS A 277 12.20 1.18 24.66
C LYS A 277 12.42 -0.30 24.33
N LEU A 278 12.99 -0.63 23.16
CA LEU A 278 13.25 -2.02 22.78
C LEU A 278 14.23 -2.73 23.71
N PHE A 279 15.16 -1.98 24.29
CA PHE A 279 16.24 -2.53 25.12
C PHE A 279 16.02 -2.31 26.62
N ASN A 280 14.97 -1.57 27.01
CA ASN A 280 14.63 -1.40 28.41
C ASN A 280 13.93 -2.65 28.93
N GLU A 281 14.47 -3.20 30.06
CA GLU A 281 13.75 -4.22 30.78
C GLU A 281 12.54 -3.62 31.51
N GLU A 282 11.36 -3.97 31.07
CA GLU A 282 10.13 -3.63 31.80
C GLU A 282 10.00 -4.60 33.01
N LYS A 283 10.46 -4.18 34.16
CA LYS A 283 10.50 -5.00 35.40
C LYS A 283 9.13 -5.37 35.98
N ASN A 284 8.04 -4.71 35.54
CA ASN A 284 6.72 -4.86 36.15
C ASN A 284 5.60 -5.19 35.13
N LYS A 285 5.89 -6.00 34.14
CA LYS A 285 4.85 -6.47 33.22
C LYS A 285 3.83 -7.34 33.97
N LYS A 286 2.55 -6.99 33.88
CA LYS A 286 1.46 -7.78 34.50
C LYS A 286 1.47 -9.23 34.03
N GLU A 287 1.80 -9.46 32.75
CA GLU A 287 1.90 -10.78 32.15
C GLU A 287 3.02 -11.60 32.78
N VAL A 288 4.21 -11.00 32.95
CA VAL A 288 5.37 -11.66 33.61
C VAL A 288 5.05 -11.96 35.07
N MET A 289 4.42 -11.01 35.77
CA MET A 289 3.99 -11.21 37.15
C MET A 289 2.92 -12.30 37.28
N ASN A 290 1.97 -12.35 36.35
CA ASN A 290 0.95 -13.39 36.33
C ASN A 290 1.54 -14.76 35.99
N MET A 291 2.45 -14.83 35.00
CA MET A 291 3.16 -16.06 34.68
C MET A 291 4.03 -16.51 35.86
N ALA A 292 4.77 -15.61 36.49
CA ALA A 292 5.54 -15.93 37.69
C ALA A 292 4.66 -16.46 38.82
N LYS A 293 3.47 -15.91 39.01
CA LYS A 293 2.48 -16.43 39.97
C LYS A 293 1.97 -17.82 39.58
N LEU A 294 1.72 -18.08 38.28
CA LEU A 294 1.27 -19.38 37.78
C LEU A 294 2.36 -20.48 38.00
N PHE A 295 3.63 -20.13 37.81
CA PHE A 295 4.74 -21.09 37.97
C PHE A 295 5.25 -21.23 39.39
N ASN A 296 5.05 -20.20 40.24
CA ASN A 296 5.46 -20.23 41.64
C ASN A 296 4.34 -20.69 42.61
N ASN A 297 3.11 -20.90 42.13
CA ASN A 297 2.01 -21.44 42.93
C ASN A 297 1.97 -23.00 42.91
N SER A 298 3.08 -23.64 42.72
CA SER A 298 3.22 -25.06 42.97
C SER A 298 3.87 -25.26 44.35
N ASP A 299 3.10 -24.84 45.37
CA ASP A 299 3.21 -25.39 46.76
C ASP A 299 1.88 -25.14 47.47
#